data_dd9044fc0f16e9183270e9639f6a2099
#
_entry.id   dd9044fc0f16e9183270e9639f6a2099
#
_cell.length_a   1.000
_cell.length_b   1.000
_cell.length_c   1.000
_cell.angle_alpha   90.00
_cell.angle_beta   90.00
_cell.angle_gamma   90.00
#
_symmetry.space_group_name_H-M   'P 1'
#
loop_
_entity.id
_entity.type
_entity.pdbx_description
1 polymer ?
#
loop_
_entity_poly.entity_id
_entity_poly.type
_entity_poly.pdbx_seq_one_letter_code
_entity_poly.pdbx_strand_id
1 'polypeptide(L)'
;MADIFDYISWRGDLTFEQDGFNELDALVLSRLSYLPFDGAVSSCLFDEITLEQAAMRVFATDDYEKNLLWKGDADLLKATAESKRFGKILVSGYVNEVESDVSMQFSAITFEFLKKNYFISYRGTDFSLVGWQEDFNLSLIHI
;
A
#
# COMPACT_ATOMS: atom_id res chain seq x y z
N MET A 1 8.28 17.14 15.10
CA MET A 1 7.54 17.26 13.85
C MET A 1 6.64 16.06 13.66
N ALA A 2 5.39 16.29 13.32
CA ALA A 2 4.44 15.20 13.09
C ALA A 2 4.76 14.46 11.77
N ASP A 3 4.62 13.15 11.78
CA ASP A 3 4.81 12.31 10.60
C ASP A 3 3.65 11.31 10.47
N ILE A 4 3.75 10.39 9.52
CA ILE A 4 2.68 9.42 9.28
C ILE A 4 2.48 8.48 10.47
N PHE A 5 3.52 8.18 11.24
CA PHE A 5 3.39 7.37 12.45
C PHE A 5 2.57 8.09 13.52
N ASP A 6 2.77 9.39 13.64
CA ASP A 6 1.98 10.20 14.57
C ASP A 6 0.51 10.20 14.16
N TYR A 7 0.24 10.29 12.87
CA TYR A 7 -1.11 10.23 12.35
C TYR A 7 -1.78 8.90 12.68
N ILE A 8 -1.07 7.78 12.43
CA ILE A 8 -1.58 6.44 12.70
C ILE A 8 -1.86 6.27 14.19
N SER A 9 -0.96 6.76 15.03
CA SER A 9 -1.13 6.69 16.47
C SER A 9 -2.32 7.52 16.96
N TRP A 10 -2.53 8.68 16.34
CA TRP A 10 -3.57 9.61 16.75
C TRP A 10 -4.95 9.24 16.22
N ARG A 11 -5.02 8.81 14.94
CA ARG A 11 -6.28 8.55 14.26
C ARG A 11 -6.53 7.07 13.95
N GLY A 12 -5.58 6.21 14.29
CA GLY A 12 -5.67 4.80 13.96
C GLY A 12 -6.80 4.06 14.66
N ASP A 13 -7.39 4.64 15.69
CA ASP A 13 -8.52 4.06 16.42
C ASP A 13 -9.88 4.40 15.79
N LEU A 14 -9.90 5.29 14.79
CA LEU A 14 -11.13 5.70 14.12
C LEU A 14 -11.30 4.94 12.80
N THR A 15 -12.44 4.30 12.64
CA THR A 15 -12.77 3.63 11.37
C THR A 15 -13.07 4.67 10.29
N PHE A 16 -13.06 4.23 9.03
CA PHE A 16 -13.42 5.11 7.92
C PHE A 16 -14.89 5.52 7.94
N GLU A 17 -15.73 4.80 8.66
CA GLU A 17 -17.12 5.19 8.87
C GLU A 17 -17.21 6.34 9.88
N GLN A 18 -16.33 6.35 10.87
CA GLN A 18 -16.30 7.38 11.91
C GLN A 18 -15.60 8.65 11.43
N ASP A 19 -14.57 8.49 10.62
CA ASP A 19 -13.79 9.60 10.09
C ASP A 19 -13.37 9.25 8.66
N GLY A 20 -13.93 9.92 7.69
CA GLY A 20 -13.77 9.57 6.28
C GLY A 20 -12.33 9.61 5.78
N PHE A 21 -12.12 9.02 4.61
CA PHE A 21 -10.83 8.97 3.96
C PHE A 21 -10.33 10.39 3.64
N ASN A 22 -9.05 10.65 3.93
CA ASN A 22 -8.45 11.95 3.72
C ASN A 22 -7.05 11.82 3.10
N GLU A 23 -6.40 12.96 2.85
CA GLU A 23 -5.09 13.01 2.20
C GLU A 23 -4.00 12.30 2.99
N LEU A 24 -4.08 12.29 4.31
CA LEU A 24 -3.10 11.60 5.14
C LEU A 24 -3.25 10.09 5.01
N ASP A 25 -4.47 9.60 4.89
CA ASP A 25 -4.71 8.19 4.61
C ASP A 25 -4.12 7.80 3.26
N ALA A 26 -4.30 8.66 2.24
CA ALA A 26 -3.71 8.43 0.93
C ALA A 26 -2.19 8.36 1.01
N LEU A 27 -1.58 9.22 1.80
CA LEU A 27 -0.13 9.20 2.01
C LEU A 27 0.33 7.89 2.65
N VAL A 28 -0.37 7.44 3.67
CA VAL A 28 -0.07 6.17 4.34
C VAL A 28 -0.15 5.00 3.36
N LEU A 29 -1.24 4.91 2.60
CA LEU A 29 -1.44 3.82 1.64
C LEU A 29 -0.43 3.89 0.50
N SER A 30 -0.09 5.09 0.04
CA SER A 30 0.94 5.27 -0.98
C SER A 30 2.28 4.76 -0.50
N ARG A 31 2.63 5.03 0.74
CA ARG A 31 3.89 4.54 1.29
C ARG A 31 3.87 3.03 1.47
N LEU A 32 2.75 2.45 1.84
CA LEU A 32 2.61 1.00 1.96
C LEU A 32 2.85 0.27 0.64
N SER A 33 2.63 0.92 -0.50
CA SER A 33 2.86 0.29 -1.81
C SER A 33 4.32 -0.05 -2.05
N TYR A 34 5.25 0.50 -1.28
CA TYR A 34 6.67 0.19 -1.38
C TYR A 34 7.06 -1.11 -0.68
N LEU A 35 6.15 -1.73 0.04
CA LEU A 35 6.44 -2.98 0.75
C LEU A 35 6.45 -4.18 -0.20
N PRO A 36 7.26 -5.20 0.12
CA PRO A 36 7.34 -6.39 -0.72
C PRO A 36 6.17 -7.35 -0.43
N PHE A 37 5.05 -7.09 -1.06
CA PHE A 37 3.87 -7.93 -0.91
C PHE A 37 3.90 -9.17 -1.82
N ASP A 38 5.01 -9.44 -2.48
CA ASP A 38 5.18 -10.62 -3.34
C ASP A 38 4.88 -11.88 -2.53
N GLY A 39 3.97 -12.70 -3.02
CA GLY A 39 3.57 -13.91 -2.31
C GLY A 39 2.61 -13.69 -1.16
N ALA A 40 2.45 -12.46 -0.69
CA ALA A 40 1.53 -12.14 0.40
C ALA A 40 0.17 -11.68 -0.14
N VAL A 41 0.18 -10.90 -1.22
CA VAL A 41 -1.03 -10.38 -1.84
C VAL A 41 -1.11 -10.89 -3.28
N SER A 42 -2.27 -11.43 -3.64
CA SER A 42 -2.49 -11.97 -4.99
C SER A 42 -2.57 -10.86 -6.03
N SER A 43 -2.17 -11.16 -7.26
CA SER A 43 -2.39 -10.27 -8.40
C SER A 43 -3.84 -10.22 -8.85
N CYS A 44 -4.66 -11.15 -8.40
CA CYS A 44 -6.08 -11.19 -8.73
C CYS A 44 -6.87 -10.22 -7.85
N LEU A 45 -7.64 -9.32 -8.48
CA LEU A 45 -8.44 -8.34 -7.77
C LEU A 45 -9.55 -8.95 -6.91
N PHE A 46 -9.96 -10.16 -7.25
CA PHE A 46 -11.02 -10.85 -6.50
C PHE A 46 -10.49 -11.66 -5.32
N ASP A 47 -9.17 -11.73 -5.18
CA ASP A 47 -8.53 -12.51 -4.13
C ASP A 47 -8.07 -11.56 -3.03
N GLU A 48 -9.03 -11.00 -2.30
CA GLU A 48 -8.79 -9.96 -1.31
C GLU A 48 -8.47 -10.56 0.06
N ILE A 49 -7.53 -9.92 0.75
CA ILE A 49 -7.24 -10.22 2.16
C ILE A 49 -7.14 -8.89 2.91
N THR A 50 -7.25 -8.94 4.23
CA THR A 50 -7.07 -7.72 5.02
C THR A 50 -5.60 -7.32 5.08
N LEU A 51 -5.34 -6.05 5.31
CA LEU A 51 -3.97 -5.56 5.50
C LEU A 51 -3.30 -6.29 6.66
N GLU A 52 -4.05 -6.57 7.71
CA GLU A 52 -3.57 -7.33 8.86
C GLU A 52 -3.06 -8.71 8.43
N GLN A 53 -3.82 -9.42 7.59
CA GLN A 53 -3.43 -10.72 7.06
C GLN A 53 -2.22 -10.61 6.13
N ALA A 54 -2.20 -9.58 5.29
CA ALA A 54 -1.07 -9.33 4.39
C ALA A 54 0.21 -9.09 5.19
N ALA A 55 0.12 -8.32 6.26
CA ALA A 55 1.27 -8.06 7.13
C ALA A 55 1.79 -9.35 7.77
N MET A 56 0.89 -10.20 8.24
CA MET A 56 1.29 -11.48 8.80
C MET A 56 2.06 -12.32 7.79
N ARG A 57 1.62 -12.34 6.54
CA ARG A 57 2.29 -13.09 5.48
C ARG A 57 3.65 -12.50 5.13
N VAL A 58 3.76 -11.17 5.07
CA VAL A 58 5.03 -10.50 4.79
C VAL A 58 6.04 -10.83 5.88
N PHE A 59 5.65 -10.68 7.13
CA PHE A 59 6.57 -10.92 8.26
C PHE A 59 6.93 -12.41 8.43
N ALA A 60 6.11 -13.30 7.90
CA ALA A 60 6.39 -14.74 7.91
C ALA A 60 7.34 -15.15 6.77
N THR A 61 7.57 -14.29 5.80
CA THR A 61 8.47 -14.57 4.69
C THR A 61 9.91 -14.46 5.15
N ASP A 62 10.72 -15.48 4.86
CA ASP A 62 12.13 -15.45 5.19
C ASP A 62 12.83 -14.31 4.48
N ASP A 63 13.70 -13.63 5.22
CA ASP A 63 14.52 -12.53 4.68
C ASP A 63 13.71 -11.38 4.06
N TYR A 64 12.50 -11.14 4.55
CA TYR A 64 11.69 -10.02 4.04
C TYR A 64 12.45 -8.69 4.16
N GLU A 65 13.31 -8.57 5.14
CA GLU A 65 14.09 -7.36 5.42
C GLU A 65 14.99 -6.96 4.25
N LYS A 66 15.46 -7.94 3.47
CA LYS A 66 16.32 -7.68 2.32
C LYS A 66 15.60 -7.01 1.18
N ASN A 67 14.28 -7.15 1.16
CA ASN A 67 13.45 -6.59 0.09
C ASN A 67 12.84 -5.24 0.45
N LEU A 68 13.11 -4.75 1.66
CA LEU A 68 12.63 -3.44 2.09
C LEU A 68 13.49 -2.34 1.47
N LEU A 69 12.82 -1.33 0.91
CA LEU A 69 13.50 -0.15 0.39
C LEU A 69 13.96 0.78 1.51
N TRP A 70 13.24 0.76 2.61
CA TRP A 70 13.52 1.59 3.77
C TRP A 70 13.17 0.81 5.02
N LYS A 71 14.04 0.89 6.01
CA LYS A 71 13.86 0.12 7.26
C LYS A 71 12.56 0.46 7.97
N GLY A 72 12.14 1.71 7.88
CA GLY A 72 10.91 2.17 8.51
C GLY A 72 9.65 1.57 7.88
N ASP A 73 9.75 0.97 6.70
CA ASP A 73 8.59 0.36 6.05
C ASP A 73 8.04 -0.82 6.86
N ALA A 74 8.90 -1.59 7.50
CA ALA A 74 8.44 -2.68 8.37
C ALA A 74 7.65 -2.14 9.55
N ASP A 75 8.14 -1.07 10.17
CA ASP A 75 7.44 -0.42 11.28
C ASP A 75 6.10 0.16 10.83
N LEU A 76 6.08 0.73 9.63
CA LEU A 76 4.84 1.28 9.07
C LEU A 76 3.82 0.17 8.84
N LEU A 77 4.23 -0.93 8.24
CA LEU A 77 3.32 -2.06 8.01
C LEU A 77 2.77 -2.59 9.33
N LYS A 78 3.63 -2.72 10.34
CA LYS A 78 3.20 -3.18 11.65
C LYS A 78 2.20 -2.22 12.28
N ALA A 79 2.51 -0.92 12.26
CA ALA A 79 1.64 0.10 12.86
C ALA A 79 0.27 0.14 12.18
N THR A 80 0.25 0.09 10.85
CA THR A 80 -1.02 0.12 10.10
C THR A 80 -1.82 -1.16 10.31
N ALA A 81 -1.16 -2.31 10.28
CA ALA A 81 -1.83 -3.59 10.45
C ALA A 81 -2.46 -3.73 11.83
N GLU A 82 -1.84 -3.16 12.85
CA GLU A 82 -2.37 -3.20 14.21
C GLU A 82 -3.43 -2.14 14.47
N SER A 83 -3.55 -1.15 13.59
CA SER A 83 -4.52 -0.08 13.78
C SER A 83 -5.92 -0.56 13.41
N LYS A 84 -6.91 -0.02 14.11
CA LYS A 84 -8.31 -0.30 13.80
C LYS A 84 -8.72 0.29 12.46
N ARG A 85 -8.11 1.42 12.09
CA ARG A 85 -8.42 2.13 10.86
C ARG A 85 -7.92 1.40 9.64
N PHE A 86 -6.65 0.98 9.64
CA PHE A 86 -6.01 0.41 8.44
C PHE A 86 -5.98 -1.11 8.42
N GLY A 87 -6.00 -1.76 9.56
CA GLY A 87 -5.81 -3.21 9.63
C GLY A 87 -6.87 -4.01 8.88
N LYS A 88 -8.07 -3.48 8.75
CA LYS A 88 -9.19 -4.17 8.10
C LYS A 88 -9.41 -3.76 6.65
N ILE A 89 -8.59 -2.86 6.11
CA ILE A 89 -8.62 -2.53 4.69
C ILE A 89 -8.31 -3.79 3.90
N LEU A 90 -9.08 -4.02 2.83
CA LEU A 90 -8.83 -5.15 1.94
C LEU A 90 -7.76 -4.77 0.92
N VAL A 91 -6.83 -5.68 0.69
CA VAL A 91 -5.76 -5.49 -0.28
C VAL A 91 -5.81 -6.59 -1.33
N SER A 92 -5.53 -6.22 -2.57
CA SER A 92 -5.58 -7.15 -3.70
C SER A 92 -4.84 -6.55 -4.89
N GLY A 93 -4.70 -7.34 -5.95
CA GLY A 93 -4.17 -6.84 -7.20
C GLY A 93 -2.75 -6.33 -7.12
N TYR A 94 -1.92 -6.96 -6.31
CA TYR A 94 -0.52 -6.58 -6.22
C TYR A 94 0.24 -7.06 -7.45
N VAL A 95 0.86 -6.13 -8.14
CA VAL A 95 1.68 -6.38 -9.31
C VAL A 95 3.05 -5.77 -9.07
N ASN A 96 4.08 -6.53 -9.36
CA ASN A 96 5.45 -6.04 -9.26
C ASN A 96 6.22 -6.58 -10.45
N GLU A 97 6.39 -5.74 -11.48
CA GLU A 97 7.04 -6.11 -12.71
C GLU A 97 8.34 -5.35 -12.88
N VAL A 98 9.38 -6.08 -13.29
CA VAL A 98 10.67 -5.51 -13.58
C VAL A 98 11.04 -5.94 -15.00
N GLU A 99 11.24 -4.96 -15.89
CA GLU A 99 11.73 -5.22 -17.23
C GLU A 99 13.18 -4.82 -17.30
N SER A 100 14.07 -5.82 -17.41
CA SER A 100 15.50 -5.60 -17.43
C SER A 100 15.98 -4.88 -18.68
N ASP A 101 15.28 -5.07 -19.80
CA ASP A 101 15.70 -4.51 -21.09
C ASP A 101 15.58 -2.99 -21.15
N VAL A 102 14.61 -2.45 -20.42
CA VAL A 102 14.34 -1.02 -20.43
C VAL A 102 14.50 -0.39 -19.05
N SER A 103 15.05 -1.10 -18.12
CA SER A 103 15.24 -0.66 -16.74
C SER A 103 13.95 -0.13 -16.11
N MET A 104 12.83 -0.68 -16.54
CA MET A 104 11.51 -0.30 -15.99
C MET A 104 11.16 -1.18 -14.82
N GLN A 105 10.67 -0.54 -13.78
CA GLN A 105 10.12 -1.22 -12.62
C GLN A 105 8.75 -0.64 -12.34
N PHE A 106 7.76 -1.52 -12.26
CA PHE A 106 6.39 -1.12 -12.01
C PHE A 106 5.79 -1.94 -10.90
N SER A 107 5.14 -1.26 -10.00
CA SER A 107 4.45 -1.93 -8.91
C SER A 107 3.13 -1.22 -8.65
N ALA A 108 2.10 -1.98 -8.38
CA ALA A 108 0.78 -1.43 -8.05
C ALA A 108 0.10 -2.32 -7.04
N ILE A 109 -0.77 -1.73 -6.24
CA ILE A 109 -1.58 -2.46 -5.28
C ILE A 109 -2.91 -1.72 -5.11
N THR A 110 -3.98 -2.48 -4.90
CA THR A 110 -5.32 -1.94 -4.71
C THR A 110 -5.75 -2.11 -3.26
N PHE A 111 -6.20 -1.02 -2.67
CA PHE A 111 -6.77 -1.01 -1.32
C PHE A 111 -8.26 -0.71 -1.42
N GLU A 112 -9.07 -1.50 -0.72
CA GLU A 112 -10.50 -1.22 -0.58
C GLU A 112 -10.79 -0.86 0.88
N PHE A 113 -11.30 0.35 1.09
CA PHE A 113 -11.75 0.82 2.39
C PHE A 113 -13.22 1.20 2.26
N LEU A 114 -14.01 0.82 3.21
CA LEU A 114 -15.45 0.87 3.08
C LEU A 114 -15.90 0.08 1.84
N LYS A 115 -17.14 -0.24 1.75
CA LYS A 115 -17.62 -1.06 0.64
C LYS A 115 -17.55 -0.27 -0.67
N LYS A 116 -16.81 -0.80 -1.67
CA LYS A 116 -16.69 -0.24 -3.02
C LYS A 116 -15.95 1.09 -3.12
N ASN A 117 -15.13 1.44 -2.13
CA ASN A 117 -14.25 2.60 -2.23
C ASN A 117 -12.82 2.09 -2.35
N TYR A 118 -12.16 2.45 -3.43
CA TYR A 118 -10.84 1.92 -3.76
C TYR A 118 -9.80 3.01 -3.84
N PHE A 119 -8.60 2.68 -3.42
CA PHE A 119 -7.42 3.50 -3.64
C PHE A 119 -6.37 2.62 -4.32
N ILE A 120 -5.92 3.02 -5.49
CA ILE A 120 -4.91 2.27 -6.23
C ILE A 120 -3.61 3.05 -6.17
N SER A 121 -2.58 2.40 -5.65
CA SER A 121 -1.28 3.02 -5.51
C SER A 121 -0.29 2.43 -6.50
N TYR A 122 0.42 3.29 -7.19
CA TYR A 122 1.43 2.91 -8.18
C TYR A 122 2.80 3.33 -7.68
N ARG A 123 3.78 2.50 -7.99
CA ARG A 123 5.18 2.82 -7.77
C ARG A 123 5.92 2.57 -9.07
N GLY A 124 6.73 3.53 -9.51
CA GLY A 124 7.56 3.40 -10.68
C GLY A 124 8.94 3.97 -10.43
N THR A 125 9.84 3.82 -11.39
CA THR A 125 11.11 4.51 -11.37
C THR A 125 10.89 5.97 -11.75
N ASP A 126 11.84 6.83 -11.41
CA ASP A 126 11.74 8.25 -11.74
C ASP A 126 11.53 8.49 -13.22
N PHE A 127 12.17 7.70 -14.05
CA PHE A 127 12.07 7.82 -15.50
C PHE A 127 10.67 7.43 -15.98
N SER A 128 10.10 6.40 -15.41
CA SER A 128 8.77 5.92 -15.77
C SER A 128 7.68 6.82 -15.22
N LEU A 129 7.94 7.47 -14.09
CA LEU A 129 6.94 8.24 -13.37
C LEU A 129 6.34 9.36 -14.21
N VAL A 130 7.16 10.04 -15.01
CA VAL A 130 6.69 11.14 -15.85
C VAL A 130 5.69 10.64 -16.89
N GLY A 131 6.04 9.58 -17.63
CA GLY A 131 5.15 8.99 -18.62
C GLY A 131 3.89 8.43 -17.96
N TRP A 132 4.01 7.92 -16.77
CA TRP A 132 2.91 7.35 -16.01
C TRP A 132 1.93 8.40 -15.52
N GLN A 133 2.43 9.56 -15.13
CA GLN A 133 1.57 10.67 -14.73
C GLN A 133 0.67 11.11 -15.88
N GLU A 134 1.16 11.06 -17.10
CA GLU A 134 0.37 11.38 -18.27
C GLU A 134 -0.67 10.31 -18.57
N ASP A 135 -0.25 9.04 -18.49
CA ASP A 135 -1.12 7.91 -18.85
C ASP A 135 -2.11 7.55 -17.75
N PHE A 136 -1.72 7.74 -16.50
CA PHE A 136 -2.48 7.25 -15.34
C PHE A 136 -2.80 8.31 -14.31
N ASN A 137 -2.79 9.59 -14.68
CA ASN A 137 -3.08 10.63 -13.70
C ASN A 137 -4.47 10.48 -13.07
N LEU A 138 -5.40 9.80 -13.75
CA LEU A 138 -6.72 9.51 -13.20
C LEU A 138 -6.70 8.35 -12.22
N SER A 139 -5.73 7.47 -12.31
CA SER A 139 -5.68 6.29 -11.47
C SER A 139 -5.09 6.55 -10.09
N LEU A 140 -4.53 7.72 -9.87
CA LEU A 140 -4.12 8.16 -8.53
C LEU A 140 -5.29 8.62 -7.69
N ILE A 141 -6.45 8.68 -8.28
CA ILE A 141 -7.68 9.09 -7.63
C ILE A 141 -8.35 7.83 -7.12
N HIS A 142 -8.86 7.89 -5.90
CA HIS A 142 -9.65 6.78 -5.41
C HIS A 142 -10.96 6.69 -6.21
N ILE A 143 -11.36 5.49 -6.46
CA ILE A 143 -12.58 5.25 -7.27
C ILE A 143 -13.71 4.81 -6.37
#